data_645c53b786f4dde14c04d5f2545e0347
#
_entry.id   645c53b786f4dde14c04d5f2545e0347
#
_cell.length_a   1.000
_cell.length_b   1.000
_cell.length_c   1.000
_cell.angle_alpha   90.00
_cell.angle_beta   90.00
_cell.angle_gamma   90.00
#
_symmetry.space_group_name_H-M   'P 1'
#
loop_
_entity.id
_entity.type
_entity.pdbx_description
1 polymer ?
#
loop_
_entity_poly.entity_id
_entity_poly.type
_entity_poly.pdbx_seq_one_letter_code
_entity_poly.pdbx_strand_id
1 'polypeptide(L)'
;MGTYNRQKRRLLHSKSVRIDVKEIKRAVGDVQSALGAGAFAVAFDGAQKLCEWIGAVVDGDGANPPMGIDVATLDNIYMTALVWCVRAKSGLGDRASAEAMAEAYYKAACDRGCAPRIVQALQIKAQFALDRADWLAAIDALESIFPYAEALGDRGVEIAAGLALANCHTRLYRFNDASEALVRAEKCAAMAEGALDENLPAIWMGLYEIEKLTGQCEAARSCLSRLGEWIQNGKACREDDFCAFLLAQIRESSAQFDSQNVRDILDMLKSTSIYRAANGGESPDAKRQKLQHIIVDIEDCRSLWASGEREGARRVYDRCVAATDDRATQQTLALLRYEWAVETGRCAPTSAQQCHEIADDPEAMAHEMARLFDEDSREGDGNILMQIHRGFIDAELEMERGKYEESSQILNWIHEVATFRDCASIAVRARAMLCQNEICKGNARGVATESVEVYGAMRRYIGEIEALPAFLIAYRLCLMVGDESPLEALCCVNDVFERCEQKFETCCVQHGEPGMVALGLGLLRIYALKRDVARFEKVAAVLAPAMDPARRAHRTMVYWGICAEFERSWGDGASRAAGYLKKMRELAEINGFDASRI
;
A
#
# COMPACT_ATOMS: atom_id res chain seq x y z
N MET A 1 34.34 -17.89 26.26
CA MET A 1 33.74 -19.07 25.61
C MET A 1 34.76 -20.07 25.02
N GLY A 2 35.95 -19.66 24.52
CA GLY A 2 36.90 -20.55 23.87
C GLY A 2 37.58 -21.60 24.78
N THR A 3 37.77 -21.33 26.05
CA THR A 3 38.44 -22.24 27.00
C THR A 3 37.53 -23.35 27.53
N TYR A 4 36.22 -23.05 27.72
CA TYR A 4 35.22 -24.02 28.17
C TYR A 4 34.99 -25.12 27.12
N ASN A 5 34.89 -24.72 25.85
CA ASN A 5 34.75 -25.67 24.73
C ASN A 5 35.97 -26.57 24.55
N ARG A 6 37.23 -26.07 24.78
CA ARG A 6 38.44 -26.90 24.70
C ARG A 6 38.53 -27.93 25.82
N GLN A 7 38.10 -27.59 27.04
CA GLN A 7 38.08 -28.56 28.15
C GLN A 7 36.99 -29.62 27.96
N LYS A 8 35.80 -29.26 27.47
CA LYS A 8 34.73 -30.20 27.15
C LYS A 8 35.10 -31.13 25.98
N ARG A 9 35.82 -30.63 24.97
CA ARG A 9 36.39 -31.45 23.88
C ARG A 9 37.45 -32.44 24.42
N ARG A 10 38.35 -32.05 25.34
CA ARG A 10 39.31 -32.97 25.94
C ARG A 10 38.69 -34.08 26.79
N LEU A 11 37.57 -33.85 27.45
CA LEU A 11 36.83 -34.86 28.23
C LEU A 11 36.08 -35.87 27.33
N LEU A 12 35.65 -35.46 26.14
CA LEU A 12 35.02 -36.36 25.16
C LEU A 12 36.05 -37.25 24.46
N HIS A 13 37.31 -36.80 24.27
CA HIS A 13 38.40 -37.61 23.70
C HIS A 13 38.89 -38.77 24.60
N SER A 14 38.51 -38.79 25.89
CA SER A 14 38.96 -39.85 26.78
C SER A 14 38.06 -41.11 26.80
N LYS A 15 36.89 -41.07 26.12
CA LYS A 15 36.03 -42.22 25.90
C LYS A 15 35.77 -42.36 24.42
N SER A 16 36.37 -43.35 23.77
CA SER A 16 36.01 -43.76 22.40
C SER A 16 34.54 -44.27 22.44
N VAL A 17 33.63 -43.34 22.26
CA VAL A 17 32.19 -43.66 22.12
C VAL A 17 32.07 -44.32 20.74
N ARG A 18 32.01 -45.65 20.69
CA ARG A 18 31.58 -46.38 19.47
C ARG A 18 30.09 -46.17 19.32
N ILE A 19 29.73 -45.21 18.50
CA ILE A 19 28.32 -44.94 18.17
C ILE A 19 27.91 -45.98 17.12
N ASP A 20 26.83 -46.72 17.39
CA ASP A 20 26.26 -47.68 16.43
C ASP A 20 25.39 -46.92 15.41
N VAL A 21 25.41 -47.36 14.15
CA VAL A 21 24.56 -46.90 13.06
C VAL A 21 23.08 -46.91 13.44
N LYS A 22 22.66 -47.93 14.21
CA LYS A 22 21.29 -48.06 14.70
C LYS A 22 20.90 -46.93 15.67
N GLU A 23 21.85 -46.50 16.50
CA GLU A 23 21.62 -45.40 17.45
C GLU A 23 21.48 -44.06 16.72
N ILE A 24 22.30 -43.80 15.65
CA ILE A 24 22.18 -42.61 14.81
C ILE A 24 20.81 -42.60 14.13
N LYS A 25 20.42 -43.70 13.46
CA LYS A 25 19.12 -43.79 12.79
C LYS A 25 17.95 -43.60 13.73
N ARG A 26 18.03 -44.15 14.93
CA ARG A 26 17.02 -43.98 15.99
C ARG A 26 16.96 -42.51 16.42
N ALA A 27 18.09 -41.89 16.74
CA ALA A 27 18.15 -40.49 17.16
C ALA A 27 17.61 -39.53 16.08
N VAL A 28 17.89 -39.81 14.79
CA VAL A 28 17.32 -39.06 13.66
C VAL A 28 15.79 -39.16 13.65
N GLY A 29 15.24 -40.39 13.78
CA GLY A 29 13.79 -40.61 13.83
C GLY A 29 13.11 -39.95 15.04
N ASP A 30 13.78 -40.04 16.22
CA ASP A 30 13.27 -39.41 17.43
C ASP A 30 13.22 -37.88 17.33
N VAL A 31 14.24 -37.23 16.74
CA VAL A 31 14.27 -35.79 16.51
C VAL A 31 13.19 -35.35 15.52
N GLN A 32 13.03 -36.09 14.41
CA GLN A 32 11.99 -35.78 13.43
C GLN A 32 10.58 -35.89 14.03
N SER A 33 10.33 -36.96 14.81
CA SER A 33 9.07 -37.17 15.52
C SER A 33 8.81 -36.07 16.53
N ALA A 34 9.82 -35.66 17.30
CA ALA A 34 9.71 -34.60 18.30
C ALA A 34 9.43 -33.23 17.65
N LEU A 35 10.08 -32.91 16.53
CA LEU A 35 9.77 -31.68 15.75
C LEU A 35 8.36 -31.69 15.20
N GLY A 36 7.91 -32.82 14.66
CA GLY A 36 6.53 -32.99 14.14
C GLY A 36 5.46 -32.89 15.24
N ALA A 37 5.78 -33.30 16.45
CA ALA A 37 4.91 -33.20 17.62
C ALA A 37 4.99 -31.86 18.38
N GLY A 38 5.82 -30.91 17.91
CA GLY A 38 6.04 -29.64 18.62
C GLY A 38 6.83 -29.77 19.94
N ALA A 39 7.45 -30.92 20.20
CA ALA A 39 8.27 -31.15 21.38
C ALA A 39 9.70 -30.58 21.21
N PHE A 40 9.81 -29.29 21.04
CA PHE A 40 11.02 -28.59 20.61
C PHE A 40 12.21 -28.75 21.56
N ALA A 41 11.99 -28.84 22.87
CA ALA A 41 13.07 -29.06 23.82
C ALA A 41 13.72 -30.44 23.63
N VAL A 42 12.90 -31.50 23.45
CA VAL A 42 13.37 -32.87 23.20
C VAL A 42 14.08 -32.94 21.82
N ALA A 43 13.50 -32.27 20.82
CA ALA A 43 14.09 -32.19 19.48
C ALA A 43 15.47 -31.51 19.51
N PHE A 44 15.62 -30.42 20.27
CA PHE A 44 16.89 -29.71 20.41
C PHE A 44 17.96 -30.59 21.07
N ASP A 45 17.64 -31.23 22.20
CA ASP A 45 18.57 -32.12 22.92
C ASP A 45 19.03 -33.28 22.03
N GLY A 46 18.11 -33.85 21.25
CA GLY A 46 18.40 -34.93 20.31
C GLY A 46 19.29 -34.46 19.16
N ALA A 47 18.96 -33.33 18.54
CA ALA A 47 19.72 -32.76 17.43
C ALA A 47 21.11 -32.29 17.88
N GLN A 48 21.23 -31.70 19.06
CA GLN A 48 22.52 -31.30 19.63
C GLN A 48 23.42 -32.52 19.88
N LYS A 49 22.89 -33.60 20.43
CA LYS A 49 23.62 -34.85 20.59
C LYS A 49 24.14 -35.39 19.25
N LEU A 50 23.29 -35.38 18.20
CA LEU A 50 23.72 -35.78 16.86
C LEU A 50 24.87 -34.89 16.35
N CYS A 51 24.80 -33.59 16.55
CA CYS A 51 25.90 -32.68 16.19
C CYS A 51 27.18 -32.97 16.97
N GLU A 52 27.10 -33.24 18.28
CA GLU A 52 28.23 -33.58 19.11
C GLU A 52 28.84 -34.94 18.70
N TRP A 53 28.01 -35.94 18.41
CA TRP A 53 28.47 -37.28 18.03
C TRP A 53 29.13 -37.31 16.62
N ILE A 54 28.51 -36.65 15.66
CA ILE A 54 28.94 -36.73 14.26
C ILE A 54 30.02 -35.69 13.96
N GLY A 55 29.96 -34.52 14.60
CA GLY A 55 30.92 -33.42 14.34
C GLY A 55 32.38 -33.85 14.53
N ALA A 56 32.67 -34.60 15.61
CA ALA A 56 34.01 -35.11 15.87
C ALA A 56 34.55 -36.06 14.77
N VAL A 57 33.64 -36.76 14.08
CA VAL A 57 34.00 -37.66 12.95
C VAL A 57 34.19 -36.87 11.66
N VAL A 58 33.30 -35.93 11.38
CA VAL A 58 33.27 -35.17 10.13
C VAL A 58 34.34 -34.10 10.07
N ASP A 59 34.64 -33.45 11.23
CA ASP A 59 35.67 -32.41 11.32
C ASP A 59 37.10 -32.98 11.42
N GLY A 60 37.27 -34.30 11.35
CA GLY A 60 38.59 -34.95 11.23
C GLY A 60 39.38 -35.05 12.52
N ASP A 61 38.77 -34.91 13.69
CA ASP A 61 39.40 -34.96 15.02
C ASP A 61 39.88 -36.37 15.43
N GLY A 62 40.11 -37.27 14.46
CA GLY A 62 40.71 -38.61 14.69
C GLY A 62 39.70 -39.69 15.09
N ALA A 63 38.40 -39.41 15.07
CA ALA A 63 37.38 -40.42 15.28
C ALA A 63 37.08 -41.18 13.98
N ASN A 64 37.09 -42.51 14.03
CA ASN A 64 36.74 -43.34 12.88
C ASN A 64 35.22 -43.36 12.66
N PRO A 65 34.73 -43.30 11.39
CA PRO A 65 33.32 -43.43 11.12
C PRO A 65 32.76 -44.78 11.59
N PRO A 66 31.52 -44.85 12.06
CA PRO A 66 30.87 -46.11 12.43
C PRO A 66 30.85 -47.09 11.25
N MET A 67 31.08 -48.39 11.52
CA MET A 67 30.99 -49.39 10.46
C MET A 67 29.59 -49.37 9.79
N GLY A 68 29.57 -49.16 8.47
CA GLY A 68 28.36 -49.23 7.66
C GLY A 68 27.69 -47.88 7.32
N ILE A 69 28.34 -46.76 7.65
CA ILE A 69 27.96 -45.41 7.15
C ILE A 69 29.22 -44.73 6.59
N ASP A 70 29.10 -44.16 5.41
CA ASP A 70 30.19 -43.34 4.84
C ASP A 70 30.20 -41.93 5.44
N VAL A 71 31.36 -41.27 5.34
CA VAL A 71 31.56 -39.92 5.89
C VAL A 71 30.62 -38.90 5.25
N ALA A 72 30.29 -39.06 3.96
CA ALA A 72 29.41 -38.14 3.26
C ALA A 72 27.96 -38.20 3.81
N THR A 73 27.48 -39.44 4.12
CA THR A 73 26.18 -39.63 4.78
C THR A 73 26.16 -39.01 6.19
N LEU A 74 27.24 -39.19 6.95
CA LEU A 74 27.39 -38.58 8.27
C LEU A 74 27.40 -37.05 8.18
N ASP A 75 28.12 -36.49 7.22
CA ASP A 75 28.17 -35.04 7.00
C ASP A 75 26.79 -34.50 6.67
N ASN A 76 26.03 -35.20 5.82
CA ASN A 76 24.64 -34.82 5.51
C ASN A 76 23.73 -34.86 6.74
N ILE A 77 23.87 -35.87 7.61
CA ILE A 77 23.12 -35.96 8.88
C ILE A 77 23.54 -34.82 9.82
N TYR A 78 24.83 -34.49 9.92
CA TYR A 78 25.33 -33.40 10.72
C TYR A 78 24.75 -32.05 10.30
N MET A 79 24.80 -31.77 9.00
CA MET A 79 24.23 -30.55 8.43
C MET A 79 22.72 -30.45 8.68
N THR A 80 22.01 -31.58 8.57
CA THR A 80 20.59 -31.64 8.84
C THR A 80 20.28 -31.44 10.33
N ALA A 81 21.12 -32.01 11.22
CA ALA A 81 20.96 -31.83 12.68
C ALA A 81 21.16 -30.37 13.10
N LEU A 82 22.08 -29.63 12.45
CA LEU A 82 22.24 -28.17 12.66
C LEU A 82 20.96 -27.41 12.31
N VAL A 83 20.31 -27.74 11.18
CA VAL A 83 19.01 -27.13 10.81
C VAL A 83 17.92 -27.47 11.82
N TRP A 84 17.91 -28.69 12.34
CA TRP A 84 16.95 -29.08 13.39
C TRP A 84 17.17 -28.33 14.70
N CYS A 85 18.43 -28.05 15.06
CA CYS A 85 18.75 -27.19 16.21
C CYS A 85 18.17 -25.78 16.02
N VAL A 86 18.33 -25.19 14.82
CA VAL A 86 17.73 -23.89 14.49
C VAL A 86 16.21 -23.93 14.65
N ARG A 87 15.54 -24.91 14.02
CA ARG A 87 14.07 -25.05 14.08
C ARG A 87 13.56 -25.27 15.50
N ALA A 88 14.25 -26.11 16.28
CA ALA A 88 13.86 -26.38 17.66
C ALA A 88 14.01 -25.15 18.57
N LYS A 89 15.09 -24.39 18.42
CA LYS A 89 15.29 -23.13 19.16
C LYS A 89 14.29 -22.05 18.76
N SER A 90 13.99 -21.94 17.47
CA SER A 90 12.91 -21.05 16.99
C SER A 90 11.55 -21.43 17.58
N GLY A 91 11.21 -22.73 17.60
CA GLY A 91 9.98 -23.22 18.20
C GLY A 91 9.88 -23.03 19.73
N LEU A 92 11.01 -22.94 20.42
CA LEU A 92 11.10 -22.59 21.84
C LEU A 92 11.00 -21.08 22.11
N GLY A 93 10.99 -20.24 21.07
CA GLY A 93 11.04 -18.79 21.21
C GLY A 93 12.44 -18.26 21.58
N ASP A 94 13.47 -19.13 21.66
CA ASP A 94 14.87 -18.75 21.94
C ASP A 94 15.55 -18.27 20.65
N ARG A 95 15.15 -17.08 20.20
CA ARG A 95 15.57 -16.50 18.93
C ARG A 95 17.07 -16.29 18.85
N ALA A 96 17.69 -15.77 19.92
CA ALA A 96 19.12 -15.49 19.92
C ALA A 96 19.96 -16.77 19.72
N SER A 97 19.56 -17.87 20.37
CA SER A 97 20.21 -19.17 20.17
C SER A 97 19.94 -19.73 18.78
N ALA A 98 18.73 -19.55 18.24
CA ALA A 98 18.39 -19.99 16.89
C ALA A 98 19.25 -19.30 15.83
N GLU A 99 19.44 -17.98 15.94
CA GLU A 99 20.30 -17.19 15.05
C GLU A 99 21.77 -17.62 15.15
N ALA A 100 22.28 -17.84 16.38
CA ALA A 100 23.63 -18.34 16.57
C ALA A 100 23.84 -19.72 15.92
N MET A 101 22.82 -20.60 15.99
CA MET A 101 22.85 -21.90 15.32
C MET A 101 22.77 -21.77 13.78
N ALA A 102 21.98 -20.84 13.27
CA ALA A 102 21.91 -20.56 11.84
C ALA A 102 23.26 -20.05 11.29
N GLU A 103 23.97 -19.19 12.05
CA GLU A 103 25.31 -18.75 11.68
C GLU A 103 26.30 -19.90 11.70
N ALA A 104 26.24 -20.78 12.69
CA ALA A 104 27.06 -21.98 12.73
C ALA A 104 26.78 -22.92 11.54
N TYR A 105 25.51 -23.06 11.16
CA TYR A 105 25.11 -23.83 9.97
C TYR A 105 25.65 -23.21 8.67
N TYR A 106 25.51 -21.88 8.52
CA TYR A 106 26.05 -21.16 7.36
C TYR A 106 27.55 -21.35 7.22
N LYS A 107 28.30 -21.16 8.33
CA LYS A 107 29.75 -21.38 8.33
C LYS A 107 30.12 -22.81 7.94
N ALA A 108 29.45 -23.80 8.54
CA ALA A 108 29.69 -25.20 8.20
C ALA A 108 29.36 -25.53 6.72
N ALA A 109 28.37 -24.90 6.13
CA ALA A 109 28.02 -25.03 4.72
C ALA A 109 29.09 -24.43 3.79
N CYS A 110 29.58 -23.22 4.15
CA CYS A 110 30.67 -22.55 3.43
C CYS A 110 32.00 -23.34 3.50
N ASP A 111 32.38 -23.82 4.69
CA ASP A 111 33.61 -24.62 4.87
C ASP A 111 33.61 -25.89 4.01
N ARG A 112 32.41 -26.41 3.67
CA ARG A 112 32.21 -27.58 2.82
C ARG A 112 32.01 -27.27 1.34
N GLY A 113 31.82 -26.00 0.98
CA GLY A 113 31.53 -25.57 -0.38
C GLY A 113 30.22 -26.14 -0.93
N CYS A 114 29.27 -26.47 -0.06
CA CYS A 114 28.01 -27.12 -0.45
C CYS A 114 26.95 -26.08 -0.84
N ALA A 115 26.88 -25.71 -2.12
CA ALA A 115 26.00 -24.67 -2.62
C ALA A 115 24.51 -24.82 -2.17
N PRO A 116 23.87 -26.01 -2.23
CA PRO A 116 22.48 -26.14 -1.76
C PRO A 116 22.31 -25.83 -0.27
N ARG A 117 23.31 -26.19 0.56
CA ARG A 117 23.28 -25.92 2.00
C ARG A 117 23.56 -24.45 2.31
N ILE A 118 24.43 -23.80 1.52
CA ILE A 118 24.69 -22.36 1.62
C ILE A 118 23.40 -21.58 1.31
N VAL A 119 22.69 -21.93 0.22
CA VAL A 119 21.40 -21.34 -0.12
C VAL A 119 20.40 -21.49 1.02
N GLN A 120 20.24 -22.70 1.57
CA GLN A 120 19.34 -22.97 2.68
C GLN A 120 19.70 -22.14 3.92
N ALA A 121 20.99 -22.02 4.23
CA ALA A 121 21.47 -21.22 5.37
C ALA A 121 21.19 -19.73 5.18
N LEU A 122 21.41 -19.19 3.97
CA LEU A 122 21.12 -17.80 3.62
C LEU A 122 19.61 -17.51 3.68
N GLN A 123 18.76 -18.44 3.22
CA GLN A 123 17.31 -18.32 3.35
C GLN A 123 16.89 -18.23 4.83
N ILE A 124 17.46 -19.05 5.69
CA ILE A 124 17.20 -19.01 7.14
C ILE A 124 17.66 -17.67 7.74
N LYS A 125 18.84 -17.18 7.37
CA LYS A 125 19.36 -15.87 7.82
C LYS A 125 18.46 -14.73 7.36
N ALA A 126 18.04 -14.74 6.09
CA ALA A 126 17.11 -13.77 5.53
C ALA A 126 15.80 -13.78 6.30
N GLN A 127 15.24 -14.96 6.61
CA GLN A 127 13.99 -15.06 7.36
C GLN A 127 14.14 -14.46 8.77
N PHE A 128 15.22 -14.72 9.49
CA PHE A 128 15.46 -14.10 10.79
C PHE A 128 15.59 -12.58 10.71
N ALA A 129 16.22 -12.06 9.67
CA ALA A 129 16.32 -10.63 9.43
C ALA A 129 14.94 -10.02 9.12
N LEU A 130 14.14 -10.65 8.25
CA LEU A 130 12.77 -10.25 7.93
C LEU A 130 11.88 -10.21 9.18
N ASP A 131 11.97 -11.24 10.04
CA ASP A 131 11.20 -11.29 11.28
C ASP A 131 11.57 -10.19 12.28
N ARG A 132 12.74 -9.57 12.17
CA ARG A 132 13.18 -8.41 12.97
C ARG A 132 12.93 -7.08 12.29
N ALA A 133 12.37 -7.10 11.09
CA ALA A 133 12.30 -5.94 10.22
C ALA A 133 13.69 -5.32 9.90
N ASP A 134 14.76 -6.13 9.98
CA ASP A 134 16.12 -5.74 9.60
C ASP A 134 16.28 -5.92 8.08
N TRP A 135 15.67 -4.99 7.34
CA TRP A 135 15.59 -5.08 5.88
C TRP A 135 16.93 -5.09 5.20
N LEU A 136 17.94 -4.38 5.76
CA LEU A 136 19.29 -4.34 5.18
C LEU A 136 20.00 -5.69 5.32
N ALA A 137 19.95 -6.31 6.50
CA ALA A 137 20.51 -7.63 6.70
C ALA A 137 19.77 -8.70 5.87
N ALA A 138 18.47 -8.54 5.66
CA ALA A 138 17.70 -9.41 4.77
C ALA A 138 18.14 -9.28 3.32
N ILE A 139 18.34 -8.05 2.82
CA ILE A 139 18.86 -7.78 1.46
C ILE A 139 20.21 -8.44 1.27
N ASP A 140 21.18 -8.20 2.17
CA ASP A 140 22.52 -8.79 2.07
C ASP A 140 22.48 -10.32 1.98
N ALA A 141 21.63 -10.96 2.78
CA ALA A 141 21.47 -12.41 2.76
C ALA A 141 20.80 -12.90 1.45
N LEU A 142 19.76 -12.21 0.99
CA LEU A 142 19.03 -12.57 -0.23
C LEU A 142 19.86 -12.37 -1.50
N GLU A 143 20.60 -11.27 -1.61
CA GLU A 143 21.51 -11.01 -2.72
C GLU A 143 22.61 -12.09 -2.80
N SER A 144 23.10 -12.54 -1.64
CA SER A 144 24.09 -13.60 -1.56
C SER A 144 23.58 -14.97 -2.05
N ILE A 145 22.27 -15.18 -2.19
CA ILE A 145 21.67 -16.42 -2.71
C ILE A 145 21.92 -16.57 -4.21
N PHE A 146 21.82 -15.49 -4.98
CA PHE A 146 21.75 -15.56 -6.45
C PHE A 146 22.93 -16.29 -7.11
N PRO A 147 24.20 -16.01 -6.74
CA PRO A 147 25.32 -16.71 -7.38
C PRO A 147 25.26 -18.23 -7.22
N TYR A 148 24.76 -18.69 -6.06
CA TYR A 148 24.63 -20.12 -5.77
C TYR A 148 23.40 -20.73 -6.45
N ALA A 149 22.27 -20.03 -6.46
CA ALA A 149 21.04 -20.49 -7.11
C ALA A 149 21.25 -20.60 -8.63
N GLU A 150 21.90 -19.62 -9.25
CA GLU A 150 22.28 -19.62 -10.66
C GLU A 150 23.21 -20.80 -11.01
N ALA A 151 24.24 -21.03 -10.19
CA ALA A 151 25.15 -22.17 -10.38
C ALA A 151 24.44 -23.53 -10.24
N LEU A 152 23.39 -23.61 -9.43
CA LEU A 152 22.55 -24.80 -9.27
C LEU A 152 21.47 -24.92 -10.36
N GLY A 153 21.20 -23.87 -11.12
CA GLY A 153 20.07 -23.78 -12.03
C GLY A 153 18.72 -23.78 -11.33
N ASP A 154 18.66 -23.42 -10.04
CA ASP A 154 17.43 -23.41 -9.23
C ASP A 154 16.66 -22.12 -9.41
N ARG A 155 15.90 -22.04 -10.49
CA ARG A 155 15.05 -20.89 -10.84
C ARG A 155 13.99 -20.60 -9.78
N GLY A 156 13.49 -21.61 -9.08
CA GLY A 156 12.52 -21.42 -8.00
C GLY A 156 13.08 -20.60 -6.85
N VAL A 157 14.32 -20.89 -6.46
CA VAL A 157 15.05 -20.11 -5.44
C VAL A 157 15.31 -18.68 -5.91
N GLU A 158 15.74 -18.50 -7.17
CA GLU A 158 15.98 -17.16 -7.72
C GLU A 158 14.71 -16.29 -7.70
N ILE A 159 13.56 -16.85 -8.09
CA ILE A 159 12.27 -16.14 -8.05
C ILE A 159 11.88 -15.80 -6.62
N ALA A 160 11.96 -16.77 -5.69
CA ALA A 160 11.61 -16.54 -4.30
C ALA A 160 12.50 -15.46 -3.65
N ALA A 161 13.81 -15.47 -3.95
CA ALA A 161 14.74 -14.43 -3.48
C ALA A 161 14.42 -13.06 -4.10
N GLY A 162 14.09 -13.00 -5.38
CA GLY A 162 13.70 -11.78 -6.07
C GLY A 162 12.44 -11.15 -5.49
N LEU A 163 11.41 -11.93 -5.23
CA LEU A 163 10.18 -11.48 -4.58
C LEU A 163 10.44 -10.96 -3.15
N ALA A 164 11.26 -11.66 -2.38
CA ALA A 164 11.63 -11.24 -1.02
C ALA A 164 12.47 -9.95 -1.03
N LEU A 165 13.42 -9.81 -1.97
CA LEU A 165 14.19 -8.60 -2.18
C LEU A 165 13.32 -7.41 -2.52
N ALA A 166 12.40 -7.59 -3.47
CA ALA A 166 11.47 -6.52 -3.85
C ALA A 166 10.65 -6.04 -2.65
N ASN A 167 10.20 -6.95 -1.78
CA ASN A 167 9.51 -6.57 -0.55
C ASN A 167 10.45 -5.77 0.40
N CYS A 168 11.70 -6.21 0.61
CA CYS A 168 12.66 -5.48 1.44
C CYS A 168 12.94 -4.08 0.90
N HIS A 169 13.19 -3.95 -0.40
CA HIS A 169 13.43 -2.66 -1.04
C HIS A 169 12.20 -1.76 -0.97
N THR A 170 10.99 -2.30 -1.16
CA THR A 170 9.74 -1.55 -1.00
C THR A 170 9.58 -1.02 0.43
N ARG A 171 9.92 -1.82 1.45
CA ARG A 171 9.91 -1.37 2.86
C ARG A 171 10.92 -0.25 3.14
N LEU A 172 12.03 -0.22 2.42
CA LEU A 172 13.04 0.85 2.46
C LEU A 172 12.74 2.00 1.49
N TYR A 173 11.61 1.96 0.78
CA TYR A 173 11.23 2.95 -0.25
C TYR A 173 12.26 3.06 -1.39
N ARG A 174 12.97 1.97 -1.70
CA ARG A 174 13.90 1.84 -2.82
C ARG A 174 13.17 1.22 -4.01
N PHE A 175 12.26 1.97 -4.62
CA PHE A 175 11.33 1.43 -5.60
C PHE A 175 12.01 0.96 -6.89
N ASN A 176 13.07 1.64 -7.33
CA ASN A 176 13.84 1.21 -8.50
C ASN A 176 14.50 -0.15 -8.27
N ASP A 177 15.16 -0.34 -7.11
CA ASP A 177 15.77 -1.61 -6.76
C ASP A 177 14.71 -2.73 -6.62
N ALA A 178 13.54 -2.39 -6.09
CA ALA A 178 12.41 -3.32 -5.98
C ALA A 178 11.89 -3.75 -7.35
N SER A 179 11.73 -2.80 -8.30
CA SER A 179 11.33 -3.09 -9.68
C SER A 179 12.36 -3.97 -10.38
N GLU A 180 13.66 -3.67 -10.24
CA GLU A 180 14.74 -4.49 -10.81
C GLU A 180 14.72 -5.93 -10.29
N ALA A 181 14.49 -6.12 -8.99
CA ALA A 181 14.39 -7.44 -8.37
C ALA A 181 13.20 -8.25 -8.95
N LEU A 182 12.04 -7.61 -9.15
CA LEU A 182 10.86 -8.24 -9.76
C LEU A 182 11.07 -8.55 -11.25
N VAL A 183 11.67 -7.65 -12.02
CA VAL A 183 12.00 -7.90 -13.43
C VAL A 183 12.98 -9.07 -13.57
N ARG A 184 13.93 -9.20 -12.64
CA ARG A 184 14.81 -10.36 -12.59
C ARG A 184 14.03 -11.65 -12.32
N ALA A 185 13.12 -11.64 -11.33
CA ALA A 185 12.27 -12.79 -11.01
C ALA A 185 11.37 -13.17 -12.19
N GLU A 186 10.81 -12.19 -12.92
CA GLU A 186 10.02 -12.42 -14.14
C GLU A 186 10.81 -13.13 -15.22
N LYS A 187 12.06 -12.68 -15.48
CA LYS A 187 12.95 -13.31 -16.45
C LYS A 187 13.25 -14.77 -16.06
N CYS A 188 13.50 -15.03 -14.77
CA CYS A 188 13.73 -16.38 -14.27
C CYS A 188 12.50 -17.28 -14.46
N ALA A 189 11.28 -16.77 -14.21
CA ALA A 189 10.04 -17.50 -14.44
C ALA A 189 9.83 -17.81 -15.92
N ALA A 190 10.06 -16.85 -16.81
CA ALA A 190 9.95 -17.05 -18.25
C ALA A 190 10.95 -18.10 -18.80
N MET A 191 12.14 -18.21 -18.20
CA MET A 191 13.16 -19.21 -18.59
C MET A 191 12.84 -20.62 -18.08
N ALA A 192 11.91 -20.78 -17.17
CA ALA A 192 11.53 -22.07 -16.59
C ALA A 192 10.51 -22.87 -17.42
N GLU A 193 10.23 -22.46 -18.65
CA GLU A 193 9.38 -23.15 -19.63
C GLU A 193 8.00 -23.56 -19.05
N GLY A 194 7.35 -22.67 -18.30
CA GLY A 194 6.02 -22.89 -17.72
C GLY A 194 5.99 -23.62 -16.38
N ALA A 195 7.11 -24.21 -15.93
CA ALA A 195 7.15 -24.94 -14.65
C ALA A 195 6.98 -24.05 -13.40
N LEU A 196 7.28 -22.74 -13.53
CA LEU A 196 7.22 -21.76 -12.44
C LEU A 196 6.28 -20.58 -12.76
N ASP A 197 5.43 -20.76 -13.74
CA ASP A 197 4.46 -19.78 -14.22
C ASP A 197 3.52 -19.27 -13.09
N GLU A 198 3.25 -20.11 -12.08
CA GLU A 198 2.41 -19.77 -10.93
C GLU A 198 2.89 -18.56 -10.11
N ASN A 199 4.17 -18.15 -10.28
CA ASN A 199 4.72 -16.99 -9.60
C ASN A 199 4.51 -15.67 -10.37
N LEU A 200 4.18 -15.73 -11.66
CA LEU A 200 3.99 -14.55 -12.50
C LEU A 200 2.89 -13.61 -11.99
N PRO A 201 1.73 -14.08 -11.51
CA PRO A 201 0.72 -13.20 -10.94
C PRO A 201 1.25 -12.32 -9.79
N ALA A 202 1.98 -12.90 -8.83
CA ALA A 202 2.57 -12.17 -7.72
C ALA A 202 3.64 -11.16 -8.18
N ILE A 203 4.44 -11.51 -9.18
CA ILE A 203 5.45 -10.63 -9.77
C ILE A 203 4.78 -9.43 -10.45
N TRP A 204 3.77 -9.66 -11.30
CA TRP A 204 3.07 -8.58 -11.99
C TRP A 204 2.29 -7.68 -11.04
N MET A 205 1.72 -8.22 -9.97
CA MET A 205 1.10 -7.39 -8.92
C MET A 205 2.13 -6.53 -8.19
N GLY A 206 3.29 -7.09 -7.85
CA GLY A 206 4.38 -6.31 -7.24
C GLY A 206 4.87 -5.18 -8.16
N LEU A 207 5.06 -5.47 -9.45
CA LEU A 207 5.42 -4.46 -10.46
C LEU A 207 4.33 -3.38 -10.57
N TYR A 208 3.06 -3.77 -10.66
CA TYR A 208 1.95 -2.82 -10.71
C TYR A 208 1.99 -1.81 -9.54
N GLU A 209 2.14 -2.29 -8.30
CA GLU A 209 2.14 -1.41 -7.13
C GLU A 209 3.35 -0.44 -7.15
N ILE A 210 4.53 -0.92 -7.55
CA ILE A 210 5.74 -0.09 -7.63
C ILE A 210 5.64 0.94 -8.75
N GLU A 211 5.26 0.51 -9.95
CA GLU A 211 5.11 1.39 -11.12
C GLU A 211 4.04 2.46 -10.89
N LYS A 212 2.99 2.12 -10.14
CA LYS A 212 1.95 3.09 -9.74
C LYS A 212 2.50 4.16 -8.79
N LEU A 213 3.33 3.79 -7.81
CA LEU A 213 3.96 4.73 -6.87
C LEU A 213 5.00 5.63 -7.55
N THR A 214 5.80 5.05 -8.45
CA THR A 214 6.82 5.79 -9.20
C THR A 214 6.23 6.61 -10.36
N GLY A 215 4.93 6.44 -10.64
CA GLY A 215 4.22 7.19 -11.66
C GLY A 215 4.37 6.64 -13.08
N GLN A 216 4.77 5.39 -13.23
CA GLN A 216 4.87 4.70 -14.52
C GLN A 216 3.53 4.06 -14.90
N CYS A 217 2.49 4.87 -15.05
CA CYS A 217 1.11 4.42 -15.18
C CYS A 217 0.84 3.47 -16.35
N GLU A 218 1.54 3.62 -17.48
CA GLU A 218 1.39 2.71 -18.62
C GLU A 218 1.97 1.33 -18.32
N ALA A 219 3.15 1.29 -17.69
CA ALA A 219 3.77 0.03 -17.25
C ALA A 219 2.89 -0.68 -16.21
N ALA A 220 2.36 0.06 -15.23
CA ALA A 220 1.43 -0.46 -14.24
C ALA A 220 0.18 -1.08 -14.90
N ARG A 221 -0.47 -0.38 -15.83
CA ARG A 221 -1.62 -0.91 -16.58
C ARG A 221 -1.27 -2.14 -17.42
N SER A 222 -0.09 -2.14 -18.02
CA SER A 222 0.40 -3.31 -18.76
C SER A 222 0.50 -4.54 -17.87
N CYS A 223 1.01 -4.40 -16.64
CA CYS A 223 1.05 -5.49 -15.67
C CYS A 223 -0.35 -6.02 -15.33
N LEU A 224 -1.32 -5.13 -15.07
CA LEU A 224 -2.70 -5.53 -14.83
C LEU A 224 -3.36 -6.20 -16.05
N SER A 225 -3.11 -5.70 -17.27
CA SER A 225 -3.64 -6.31 -18.49
C SER A 225 -3.10 -7.73 -18.68
N ARG A 226 -1.78 -7.92 -18.49
CA ARG A 226 -1.14 -9.24 -18.57
C ARG A 226 -1.72 -10.23 -17.56
N LEU A 227 -1.97 -9.78 -16.34
CA LEU A 227 -2.60 -10.60 -15.31
C LEU A 227 -4.07 -10.90 -15.66
N GLY A 228 -4.82 -9.92 -16.19
CA GLY A 228 -6.18 -10.13 -16.68
C GLY A 228 -6.26 -11.17 -17.80
N GLU A 229 -5.38 -11.08 -18.80
CA GLU A 229 -5.26 -12.07 -19.88
C GLU A 229 -4.89 -13.46 -19.35
N TRP A 230 -3.99 -13.51 -18.36
CA TRP A 230 -3.60 -14.75 -17.68
C TRP A 230 -4.79 -15.48 -17.07
N ILE A 231 -5.61 -14.73 -16.32
CA ILE A 231 -6.80 -15.26 -15.65
C ILE A 231 -7.86 -15.68 -16.69
N GLN A 232 -8.10 -14.85 -17.72
CA GLN A 232 -9.06 -15.14 -18.78
C GLN A 232 -8.69 -16.40 -19.57
N ASN A 233 -7.40 -16.68 -19.74
CA ASN A 233 -6.90 -17.89 -20.38
C ASN A 233 -6.99 -19.15 -19.49
N GLY A 234 -7.60 -19.06 -18.31
CA GLY A 234 -7.80 -20.17 -17.38
C GLY A 234 -6.52 -20.72 -16.78
N LYS A 235 -5.42 -19.94 -16.77
CA LYS A 235 -4.17 -20.34 -16.16
C LYS A 235 -4.27 -20.28 -14.64
N ALA A 236 -3.51 -21.14 -13.96
CA ALA A 236 -3.49 -21.19 -12.49
C ALA A 236 -3.08 -19.84 -11.89
N CYS A 237 -3.91 -19.34 -10.99
CA CYS A 237 -3.67 -18.16 -10.20
C CYS A 237 -4.04 -18.48 -8.75
N ARG A 238 -3.17 -18.12 -7.81
CA ARG A 238 -3.50 -18.29 -6.40
C ARG A 238 -4.65 -17.35 -6.05
N GLU A 239 -5.53 -17.80 -5.19
CA GLU A 239 -6.73 -17.05 -4.82
C GLU A 239 -6.37 -15.66 -4.22
N ASP A 240 -5.25 -15.59 -3.47
CA ASP A 240 -4.72 -14.32 -2.95
C ASP A 240 -4.31 -13.33 -4.06
N ASP A 241 -3.61 -13.83 -5.10
CA ASP A 241 -3.19 -12.99 -6.22
C ASP A 241 -4.39 -12.54 -7.06
N PHE A 242 -5.41 -13.40 -7.18
CA PHE A 242 -6.66 -13.04 -7.81
C PHE A 242 -7.41 -11.94 -7.04
N CYS A 243 -7.50 -12.05 -5.72
CA CYS A 243 -8.10 -11.01 -4.88
C CYS A 243 -7.31 -9.69 -4.96
N ALA A 244 -5.97 -9.74 -4.93
CA ALA A 244 -5.12 -8.57 -5.10
C ALA A 244 -5.35 -7.89 -6.45
N PHE A 245 -5.48 -8.67 -7.53
CA PHE A 245 -5.82 -8.17 -8.87
C PHE A 245 -7.16 -7.45 -8.90
N LEU A 246 -8.22 -8.03 -8.33
CA LEU A 246 -9.54 -7.39 -8.28
C LEU A 246 -9.52 -6.11 -7.45
N LEU A 247 -8.78 -6.08 -6.33
CA LEU A 247 -8.59 -4.87 -5.53
C LEU A 247 -7.83 -3.78 -6.30
N ALA A 248 -6.82 -4.15 -7.08
CA ALA A 248 -6.13 -3.20 -7.96
C ALA A 248 -7.06 -2.64 -9.04
N GLN A 249 -7.91 -3.47 -9.63
CA GLN A 249 -8.92 -3.03 -10.59
C GLN A 249 -9.95 -2.08 -9.96
N ILE A 250 -10.38 -2.31 -8.72
CA ILE A 250 -11.25 -1.38 -7.98
C ILE A 250 -10.59 -0.02 -7.86
N ARG A 251 -9.30 0.04 -7.45
CA ARG A 251 -8.56 1.29 -7.31
C ARG A 251 -8.41 2.03 -8.64
N GLU A 252 -8.09 1.33 -9.73
CA GLU A 252 -8.03 1.92 -11.07
C GLU A 252 -9.40 2.46 -11.52
N SER A 253 -10.46 1.69 -11.33
CA SER A 253 -11.82 2.12 -11.68
C SER A 253 -12.29 3.32 -10.85
N SER A 254 -11.97 3.34 -9.54
CA SER A 254 -12.24 4.48 -8.66
C SER A 254 -11.48 5.73 -9.12
N ALA A 255 -10.20 5.60 -9.45
CA ALA A 255 -9.39 6.70 -9.97
C ALA A 255 -9.91 7.24 -11.31
N GLN A 256 -10.52 6.38 -12.11
CA GLN A 256 -11.18 6.74 -13.37
C GLN A 256 -12.64 7.19 -13.21
N PHE A 257 -13.12 7.33 -11.99
CA PHE A 257 -14.52 7.67 -11.68
C PHE A 257 -15.54 6.68 -12.30
N ASP A 258 -15.19 5.39 -12.37
CA ASP A 258 -16.07 4.34 -12.90
C ASP A 258 -16.73 3.56 -11.75
N SER A 259 -17.73 4.18 -11.12
CA SER A 259 -18.42 3.63 -9.96
C SER A 259 -19.21 2.35 -10.26
N GLN A 260 -19.64 2.13 -11.53
CA GLN A 260 -20.34 0.91 -11.89
C GLN A 260 -19.37 -0.28 -11.88
N ASN A 261 -18.23 -0.13 -12.53
CA ASN A 261 -17.22 -1.18 -12.56
C ASN A 261 -16.70 -1.53 -11.16
N VAL A 262 -16.56 -0.52 -10.28
CA VAL A 262 -16.22 -0.75 -8.86
C VAL A 262 -17.23 -1.66 -8.19
N ARG A 263 -18.53 -1.42 -8.35
CA ARG A 263 -19.57 -2.27 -7.76
C ARG A 263 -19.54 -3.69 -8.32
N ASP A 264 -19.43 -3.83 -9.63
CA ASP A 264 -19.42 -5.14 -10.30
C ASP A 264 -18.22 -5.99 -9.80
N ILE A 265 -17.04 -5.38 -9.62
CA ILE A 265 -15.86 -6.06 -9.11
C ILE A 265 -16.01 -6.40 -7.61
N LEU A 266 -16.58 -5.51 -6.80
CA LEU A 266 -16.88 -5.79 -5.39
C LEU A 266 -17.82 -6.97 -5.22
N ASP A 267 -18.87 -7.07 -6.04
CA ASP A 267 -19.78 -8.20 -6.03
C ASP A 267 -19.08 -9.51 -6.43
N MET A 268 -18.17 -9.45 -7.40
CA MET A 268 -17.31 -10.57 -7.76
C MET A 268 -16.42 -10.99 -6.58
N LEU A 269 -15.73 -10.07 -5.92
CA LEU A 269 -14.89 -10.34 -4.73
C LEU A 269 -15.69 -10.98 -3.60
N LYS A 270 -16.87 -10.47 -3.29
CA LYS A 270 -17.78 -11.03 -2.27
C LYS A 270 -18.27 -12.44 -2.61
N SER A 271 -18.22 -12.83 -3.88
CA SER A 271 -18.56 -14.18 -4.33
C SER A 271 -17.42 -15.19 -4.17
N THR A 272 -16.18 -14.77 -3.91
CA THR A 272 -15.01 -15.65 -3.74
C THR A 272 -15.10 -16.52 -2.47
N SER A 273 -14.37 -17.63 -2.47
CA SER A 273 -14.30 -18.51 -1.30
C SER A 273 -13.60 -17.85 -0.11
N ILE A 274 -12.60 -17.01 -0.36
CA ILE A 274 -11.89 -16.23 0.68
C ILE A 274 -12.87 -15.36 1.46
N TYR A 275 -13.72 -14.61 0.75
CA TYR A 275 -14.69 -13.74 1.42
C TYR A 275 -15.75 -14.53 2.20
N ARG A 276 -16.16 -15.71 1.71
CA ARG A 276 -17.19 -16.55 2.36
C ARG A 276 -16.66 -17.36 3.54
N ALA A 277 -15.37 -17.71 3.54
CA ALA A 277 -14.77 -18.63 4.52
C ALA A 277 -14.35 -17.99 5.85
N ALA A 278 -14.48 -16.67 6.02
CA ALA A 278 -13.90 -15.88 7.12
C ALA A 278 -14.45 -16.17 8.56
N ASN A 279 -15.22 -17.23 8.77
CA ASN A 279 -15.98 -17.43 10.01
C ASN A 279 -15.42 -18.48 10.99
N GLY A 280 -14.12 -18.83 10.99
CA GLY A 280 -13.69 -19.71 12.06
C GLY A 280 -12.31 -20.34 11.97
N GLY A 281 -11.42 -19.91 12.82
CA GLY A 281 -10.20 -20.59 13.19
C GLY A 281 -9.10 -19.65 13.68
N GLU A 282 -8.23 -20.15 14.58
CA GLU A 282 -7.03 -19.45 15.07
C GLU A 282 -5.78 -19.80 14.25
N SER A 283 -5.93 -20.53 13.14
CA SER A 283 -4.79 -20.88 12.28
C SER A 283 -4.22 -19.64 11.58
N PRO A 284 -2.93 -19.62 11.19
CA PRO A 284 -2.33 -18.54 10.41
C PRO A 284 -3.11 -18.23 9.13
N ASP A 285 -3.61 -19.27 8.46
CA ASP A 285 -4.42 -19.12 7.23
C ASP A 285 -5.76 -18.44 7.51
N ALA A 286 -6.42 -18.76 8.64
CA ALA A 286 -7.66 -18.11 9.04
C ALA A 286 -7.45 -16.63 9.37
N LYS A 287 -6.33 -16.26 10.01
CA LYS A 287 -5.97 -14.85 10.26
C LYS A 287 -5.75 -14.09 8.95
N ARG A 288 -5.05 -14.70 7.99
CA ARG A 288 -4.82 -14.12 6.67
C ARG A 288 -6.12 -13.91 5.89
N GLN A 289 -7.01 -14.91 5.87
CA GLN A 289 -8.33 -14.81 5.24
C GLN A 289 -9.18 -13.73 5.90
N LYS A 290 -9.16 -13.63 7.26
CA LYS A 290 -9.84 -12.56 7.99
C LYS A 290 -9.35 -11.17 7.58
N LEU A 291 -8.03 -10.99 7.43
CA LEU A 291 -7.45 -9.73 6.99
C LEU A 291 -7.88 -9.37 5.57
N GLN A 292 -7.87 -10.32 4.64
CA GLN A 292 -8.34 -10.10 3.27
C GLN A 292 -9.82 -9.72 3.22
N HIS A 293 -10.66 -10.35 4.02
CA HIS A 293 -12.08 -9.99 4.16
C HIS A 293 -12.24 -8.53 4.60
N ILE A 294 -11.48 -8.09 5.60
CA ILE A 294 -11.52 -6.72 6.10
C ILE A 294 -11.07 -5.73 5.01
N ILE A 295 -10.04 -6.06 4.23
CA ILE A 295 -9.59 -5.21 3.11
C ILE A 295 -10.70 -5.03 2.07
N VAL A 296 -11.40 -6.09 1.70
CA VAL A 296 -12.55 -6.02 0.78
C VAL A 296 -13.67 -5.15 1.36
N ASP A 297 -13.97 -5.31 2.65
CA ASP A 297 -14.98 -4.51 3.33
C ASP A 297 -14.59 -3.03 3.42
N ILE A 298 -13.30 -2.69 3.53
CA ILE A 298 -12.81 -1.30 3.47
C ILE A 298 -13.08 -0.68 2.09
N GLU A 299 -12.84 -1.40 0.99
CA GLU A 299 -13.14 -0.91 -0.35
C GLU A 299 -14.68 -0.81 -0.58
N ASP A 300 -15.46 -1.72 0.00
CA ASP A 300 -16.92 -1.61 0.00
C ASP A 300 -17.40 -0.34 0.75
N CYS A 301 -16.81 -0.06 1.92
CA CYS A 301 -17.06 1.19 2.65
C CYS A 301 -16.80 2.43 1.78
N ARG A 302 -15.65 2.47 1.09
CA ARG A 302 -15.30 3.58 0.20
C ARG A 302 -16.30 3.74 -0.94
N SER A 303 -16.69 2.63 -1.57
CA SER A 303 -17.66 2.61 -2.67
C SER A 303 -19.05 3.11 -2.22
N LEU A 304 -19.55 2.61 -1.08
CA LEU A 304 -20.81 3.03 -0.51
C LEU A 304 -20.78 4.52 -0.11
N TRP A 305 -19.65 4.96 0.46
CA TRP A 305 -19.48 6.38 0.78
C TRP A 305 -19.49 7.25 -0.47
N ALA A 306 -18.76 6.86 -1.51
CA ALA A 306 -18.70 7.58 -2.78
C ALA A 306 -20.03 7.63 -3.52
N SER A 307 -20.90 6.62 -3.36
CA SER A 307 -22.28 6.61 -3.92
C SER A 307 -23.32 7.34 -3.06
N GLY A 308 -22.90 7.88 -1.90
CA GLY A 308 -23.82 8.59 -0.98
C GLY A 308 -24.57 7.68 0.01
N GLU A 309 -24.34 6.37 -0.02
CA GLU A 309 -24.96 5.38 0.89
C GLU A 309 -24.27 5.37 2.26
N ARG A 310 -24.32 6.50 2.97
CA ARG A 310 -23.58 6.79 4.20
C ARG A 310 -23.86 5.79 5.34
N GLU A 311 -25.12 5.40 5.54
CA GLU A 311 -25.48 4.42 6.57
C GLU A 311 -24.97 3.02 6.23
N GLY A 312 -24.99 2.65 4.95
CA GLY A 312 -24.40 1.42 4.46
C GLY A 312 -22.91 1.37 4.74
N ALA A 313 -22.19 2.41 4.34
CA ALA A 313 -20.76 2.57 4.58
C ALA A 313 -20.41 2.45 6.07
N ARG A 314 -21.15 3.13 6.96
CA ARG A 314 -20.91 3.06 8.40
C ARG A 314 -21.13 1.67 8.98
N ARG A 315 -22.19 0.98 8.60
CA ARG A 315 -22.44 -0.40 9.08
C ARG A 315 -21.29 -1.35 8.70
N VAL A 316 -20.75 -1.21 7.50
CA VAL A 316 -19.61 -2.02 7.07
C VAL A 316 -18.35 -1.61 7.83
N TYR A 317 -18.13 -0.32 8.03
CA TYR A 317 -17.01 0.21 8.83
C TYR A 317 -17.02 -0.33 10.27
N ASP A 318 -18.15 -0.22 10.97
CA ASP A 318 -18.28 -0.69 12.37
C ASP A 318 -18.00 -2.20 12.47
N ARG A 319 -18.40 -2.97 11.44
CA ARG A 319 -18.07 -4.40 11.34
C ARG A 319 -16.56 -4.61 11.20
N CYS A 320 -15.86 -3.83 10.37
CA CYS A 320 -14.40 -3.91 10.20
C CYS A 320 -13.67 -3.58 11.51
N VAL A 321 -14.07 -2.51 12.20
CA VAL A 321 -13.50 -2.12 13.51
C VAL A 321 -13.66 -3.23 14.53
N ALA A 322 -14.85 -3.86 14.60
CA ALA A 322 -15.11 -4.96 15.52
C ALA A 322 -14.34 -6.24 15.18
N ALA A 323 -13.96 -6.40 13.91
CA ALA A 323 -13.30 -7.60 13.42
C ALA A 323 -11.76 -7.53 13.51
N THR A 324 -11.14 -6.34 13.56
CA THR A 324 -9.69 -6.19 13.49
C THR A 324 -9.03 -5.96 14.83
N ASP A 325 -7.90 -6.66 15.05
CA ASP A 325 -6.93 -6.47 16.13
C ASP A 325 -5.54 -6.08 15.58
N ASP A 326 -5.40 -6.06 14.24
CA ASP A 326 -4.18 -5.68 13.55
C ASP A 326 -4.01 -4.14 13.50
N ARG A 327 -2.84 -3.65 13.97
CA ARG A 327 -2.56 -2.22 14.09
C ARG A 327 -2.58 -1.48 12.75
N ALA A 328 -1.99 -2.06 11.69
CA ALA A 328 -1.96 -1.41 10.38
C ALA A 328 -3.36 -1.24 9.78
N THR A 329 -4.23 -2.24 9.99
CA THR A 329 -5.63 -2.17 9.59
C THR A 329 -6.40 -1.15 10.42
N GLN A 330 -6.15 -1.07 11.75
CA GLN A 330 -6.74 -0.04 12.60
C GLN A 330 -6.36 1.38 12.15
N GLN A 331 -5.09 1.61 11.79
CA GLN A 331 -4.63 2.87 11.23
C GLN A 331 -5.33 3.21 9.91
N THR A 332 -5.50 2.22 9.03
CA THR A 332 -6.21 2.40 7.75
C THR A 332 -7.67 2.78 7.97
N LEU A 333 -8.37 2.10 8.90
CA LEU A 333 -9.74 2.42 9.26
C LEU A 333 -9.86 3.81 9.90
N ALA A 334 -8.92 4.15 10.77
CA ALA A 334 -8.90 5.46 11.40
C ALA A 334 -8.66 6.59 10.38
N LEU A 335 -7.77 6.39 9.39
CA LEU A 335 -7.60 7.34 8.27
C LEU A 335 -8.87 7.47 7.43
N LEU A 336 -9.54 6.37 7.12
CA LEU A 336 -10.81 6.40 6.38
C LEU A 336 -11.88 7.21 7.13
N ARG A 337 -11.98 7.01 8.45
CA ARG A 337 -12.91 7.77 9.28
C ARG A 337 -12.55 9.25 9.34
N TYR A 338 -11.26 9.56 9.41
CA TYR A 338 -10.77 10.94 9.39
C TYR A 338 -11.08 11.63 8.05
N GLU A 339 -10.80 10.96 6.93
CA GLU A 339 -11.17 11.43 5.59
C GLU A 339 -12.67 11.75 5.50
N TRP A 340 -13.53 10.87 6.01
CA TRP A 340 -14.98 11.12 6.06
C TRP A 340 -15.37 12.31 6.95
N ALA A 341 -14.69 12.49 8.09
CA ALA A 341 -14.93 13.62 8.99
C ALA A 341 -14.58 14.94 8.31
N VAL A 342 -13.44 15.01 7.62
CA VAL A 342 -13.03 16.19 6.84
C VAL A 342 -13.98 16.46 5.68
N GLU A 343 -14.40 15.43 4.95
CA GLU A 343 -15.33 15.57 3.83
C GLU A 343 -16.72 16.06 4.29
N THR A 344 -17.18 15.65 5.47
CA THR A 344 -18.48 16.08 6.00
C THR A 344 -18.48 17.46 6.65
N GLY A 345 -17.29 18.03 6.91
CA GLY A 345 -17.12 19.46 7.20
C GLY A 345 -17.76 19.98 8.49
N ARG A 346 -17.84 19.20 9.56
CA ARG A 346 -18.34 19.69 10.85
C ARG A 346 -17.24 20.23 11.74
N CYS A 347 -17.01 21.53 11.63
CA CYS A 347 -16.10 22.25 12.54
C CYS A 347 -16.82 22.96 13.71
N ALA A 348 -18.13 22.83 13.89
CA ALA A 348 -18.84 23.47 15.01
C ALA A 348 -19.99 22.61 15.55
N PRO A 349 -20.20 22.56 16.87
CA PRO A 349 -21.33 21.88 17.47
C PRO A 349 -22.60 22.71 17.27
N THR A 350 -23.37 22.46 16.24
CA THR A 350 -24.73 22.98 16.15
C THR A 350 -25.66 22.09 16.96
N SER A 351 -26.30 22.74 17.95
CA SER A 351 -27.40 22.27 18.83
C SER A 351 -27.70 20.77 18.83
N ALA A 352 -27.39 20.15 19.95
CA ALA A 352 -27.37 18.75 20.30
C ALA A 352 -28.67 17.93 20.09
N GLN A 353 -29.67 18.37 19.35
CA GLN A 353 -30.96 17.69 19.30
C GLN A 353 -31.41 17.11 17.96
N GLN A 354 -30.71 17.38 16.84
CA GLN A 354 -31.14 16.84 15.54
C GLN A 354 -30.13 16.00 14.76
N CYS A 355 -28.95 15.76 15.29
CA CYS A 355 -27.90 15.00 14.62
C CYS A 355 -27.27 13.96 15.54
N HIS A 356 -28.04 12.97 15.95
CA HIS A 356 -27.53 11.80 16.68
C HIS A 356 -26.70 10.85 15.82
N GLU A 357 -26.49 11.19 14.55
CA GLU A 357 -25.91 10.26 13.60
C GLU A 357 -24.83 10.95 12.74
N ILE A 358 -23.56 10.49 12.85
CA ILE A 358 -22.58 10.47 11.78
C ILE A 358 -21.61 11.66 11.66
N ALA A 359 -21.37 12.50 12.64
CA ALA A 359 -20.26 13.42 12.46
C ALA A 359 -19.25 13.30 13.61
N ASP A 360 -18.18 12.63 13.33
CA ASP A 360 -16.98 12.73 14.14
C ASP A 360 -16.41 14.15 14.01
N ASP A 361 -15.97 14.71 15.12
CA ASP A 361 -15.29 16.00 15.13
C ASP A 361 -13.93 15.84 14.45
N PRO A 362 -13.64 16.51 13.31
CA PRO A 362 -12.35 16.40 12.64
C PRO A 362 -11.16 16.74 13.54
N GLU A 363 -11.31 17.64 14.51
CA GLU A 363 -10.23 17.97 15.46
C GLU A 363 -9.96 16.83 16.43
N ALA A 364 -11.00 16.22 16.98
CA ALA A 364 -10.85 15.04 17.82
C ALA A 364 -10.19 13.89 17.04
N MET A 365 -10.59 13.71 15.79
CA MET A 365 -9.98 12.71 14.91
C MET A 365 -8.53 13.04 14.58
N ALA A 366 -8.16 14.29 14.31
CA ALA A 366 -6.78 14.69 14.09
C ALA A 366 -5.91 14.40 15.32
N HIS A 367 -6.42 14.63 16.54
CA HIS A 367 -5.72 14.29 17.77
C HIS A 367 -5.58 12.78 17.98
N GLU A 368 -6.61 11.99 17.66
CA GLU A 368 -6.54 10.53 17.70
C GLU A 368 -5.51 10.00 16.70
N MET A 369 -5.50 10.55 15.48
CA MET A 369 -4.50 10.24 14.47
C MET A 369 -3.09 10.59 14.93
N ALA A 370 -2.88 11.78 15.50
CA ALA A 370 -1.59 12.17 16.05
C ALA A 370 -1.09 11.12 17.05
N ARG A 371 -1.95 10.69 17.99
CA ARG A 371 -1.59 9.69 18.98
C ARG A 371 -1.24 8.33 18.36
N LEU A 372 -2.02 7.85 17.41
CA LEU A 372 -1.80 6.54 16.75
C LEU A 372 -0.50 6.51 15.92
N PHE A 373 -0.12 7.65 15.35
CA PHE A 373 1.08 7.76 14.51
C PHE A 373 2.33 8.19 15.28
N ASP A 374 2.21 8.97 16.37
CA ASP A 374 3.35 9.38 17.20
C ASP A 374 3.93 8.21 18.01
N GLU A 375 3.10 7.22 18.36
CA GLU A 375 3.56 5.99 18.98
C GLU A 375 4.48 5.20 18.03
N ASP A 376 4.20 5.20 16.72
CA ASP A 376 5.03 4.54 15.70
C ASP A 376 6.36 5.26 15.44
N SER A 377 6.37 6.60 15.54
CA SER A 377 7.59 7.40 15.35
C SER A 377 8.67 7.08 16.38
N ARG A 378 8.29 6.59 17.56
CA ARG A 378 9.21 6.17 18.63
C ARG A 378 9.84 4.80 18.39
N GLU A 379 9.21 3.96 17.57
CA GLU A 379 9.70 2.62 17.22
C GLU A 379 10.58 2.59 15.95
N GLY A 380 10.82 3.75 15.32
CA GLY A 380 11.86 3.93 14.29
C GLY A 380 11.44 3.72 12.84
N ASP A 381 10.30 3.11 12.55
CA ASP A 381 9.90 2.72 11.17
C ASP A 381 8.42 3.01 10.87
N GLY A 382 7.91 4.16 11.31
CA GLY A 382 6.55 4.58 10.94
C GLY A 382 6.35 4.54 9.43
N ASN A 383 5.28 3.87 8.97
CA ASN A 383 4.98 3.74 7.55
C ASN A 383 4.81 5.14 6.91
N ILE A 384 5.86 5.62 6.22
CA ILE A 384 5.89 6.98 5.63
C ILE A 384 4.74 7.20 4.63
N LEU A 385 4.28 6.17 3.93
CA LEU A 385 3.14 6.29 3.01
C LEU A 385 1.85 6.58 3.76
N MET A 386 1.67 5.99 4.95
CA MET A 386 0.53 6.29 5.82
C MET A 386 0.62 7.71 6.40
N GLN A 387 1.83 8.17 6.77
CA GLN A 387 2.06 9.55 7.21
C GLN A 387 1.77 10.55 6.09
N ILE A 388 2.18 10.24 4.86
CA ILE A 388 1.86 11.04 3.68
C ILE A 388 0.34 11.09 3.46
N HIS A 389 -0.35 9.95 3.54
CA HIS A 389 -1.80 9.90 3.38
C HIS A 389 -2.50 10.75 4.44
N ARG A 390 -2.11 10.61 5.71
CA ARG A 390 -2.58 11.47 6.78
C ARG A 390 -2.31 12.96 6.47
N GLY A 391 -1.09 13.28 6.03
CA GLY A 391 -0.71 14.64 5.67
C GLY A 391 -1.59 15.26 4.59
N PHE A 392 -2.03 14.48 3.59
CA PHE A 392 -3.01 14.97 2.60
C PHE A 392 -4.35 15.32 3.24
N ILE A 393 -4.85 14.49 4.17
CA ILE A 393 -6.11 14.75 4.89
C ILE A 393 -5.94 15.99 5.80
N ASP A 394 -4.83 16.10 6.53
CA ASP A 394 -4.52 17.28 7.36
C ASP A 394 -4.44 18.56 6.52
N ALA A 395 -3.79 18.50 5.35
CA ALA A 395 -3.70 19.64 4.42
C ALA A 395 -5.07 20.04 3.87
N GLU A 396 -5.94 19.08 3.55
CA GLU A 396 -7.32 19.35 3.12
C GLU A 396 -8.13 19.97 4.25
N LEU A 397 -8.00 19.50 5.48
CA LEU A 397 -8.66 20.07 6.65
C LEU A 397 -8.25 21.54 6.88
N GLU A 398 -6.96 21.84 6.83
CA GLU A 398 -6.49 23.22 7.01
C GLU A 398 -6.93 24.12 5.83
N MET A 399 -7.00 23.59 4.61
CA MET A 399 -7.56 24.31 3.46
C MET A 399 -9.05 24.61 3.65
N GLU A 400 -9.83 23.64 4.14
CA GLU A 400 -11.25 23.82 4.48
C GLU A 400 -11.48 24.89 5.55
N ARG A 401 -10.50 25.09 6.45
CA ARG A 401 -10.50 26.15 7.48
C ARG A 401 -10.01 27.50 6.97
N GLY A 402 -9.62 27.59 5.70
CA GLY A 402 -9.02 28.81 5.13
C GLY A 402 -7.59 29.08 5.59
N LYS A 403 -6.93 28.12 6.26
CA LYS A 403 -5.54 28.21 6.72
C LYS A 403 -4.59 27.70 5.63
N TYR A 404 -4.54 28.43 4.51
CA TYR A 404 -3.82 28.02 3.32
C TYR A 404 -2.30 27.94 3.51
N GLU A 405 -1.73 28.71 4.44
CA GLU A 405 -0.29 28.65 4.74
C GLU A 405 0.08 27.35 5.45
N GLU A 406 -0.69 26.94 6.45
CA GLU A 406 -0.52 25.70 7.19
C GLU A 406 -0.69 24.50 6.25
N SER A 407 -1.72 24.51 5.42
CA SER A 407 -1.92 23.49 4.38
C SER A 407 -0.72 23.45 3.42
N SER A 408 -0.20 24.59 2.99
CA SER A 408 0.96 24.65 2.08
C SER A 408 2.24 24.11 2.73
N GLN A 409 2.44 24.32 4.04
CA GLN A 409 3.58 23.73 4.75
C GLN A 409 3.53 22.20 4.76
N ILE A 410 2.37 21.63 5.04
CA ILE A 410 2.16 20.17 5.02
C ILE A 410 2.40 19.63 3.62
N LEU A 411 1.84 20.25 2.59
CA LEU A 411 1.97 19.81 1.19
C LEU A 411 3.42 19.92 0.68
N ASN A 412 4.17 20.94 1.08
CA ASN A 412 5.59 21.06 0.75
C ASN A 412 6.38 19.92 1.39
N TRP A 413 6.12 19.60 2.67
CA TRP A 413 6.74 18.44 3.31
C TRP A 413 6.43 17.14 2.55
N ILE A 414 5.16 16.91 2.17
CA ILE A 414 4.78 15.74 1.36
C ILE A 414 5.54 15.71 0.04
N HIS A 415 5.61 16.86 -0.65
CA HIS A 415 6.29 16.96 -1.94
C HIS A 415 7.79 16.64 -1.82
N GLU A 416 8.47 17.19 -0.81
CA GLU A 416 9.88 16.95 -0.55
C GLU A 416 10.16 15.48 -0.24
N VAL A 417 9.37 14.88 0.67
CA VAL A 417 9.51 13.46 1.05
C VAL A 417 9.23 12.55 -0.16
N ALA A 418 8.18 12.83 -0.91
CA ALA A 418 7.81 12.04 -2.08
C ALA A 418 8.88 12.14 -3.19
N THR A 419 9.44 13.33 -3.42
CA THR A 419 10.52 13.55 -4.38
C THR A 419 11.79 12.82 -3.95
N PHE A 420 12.16 12.90 -2.69
CA PHE A 420 13.32 12.19 -2.13
C PHE A 420 13.20 10.66 -2.25
N ARG A 421 11.98 10.15 -2.27
CA ARG A 421 11.67 8.70 -2.35
C ARG A 421 11.27 8.24 -3.75
N ASP A 422 11.45 9.06 -4.77
CA ASP A 422 11.07 8.78 -6.17
C ASP A 422 9.57 8.43 -6.35
N CYS A 423 8.71 8.91 -5.46
CA CYS A 423 7.25 8.74 -5.53
C CYS A 423 6.61 9.82 -6.39
N ALA A 424 6.88 9.83 -7.70
CA ALA A 424 6.45 10.91 -8.60
C ALA A 424 4.93 11.15 -8.59
N SER A 425 4.12 10.11 -8.48
CA SER A 425 2.66 10.24 -8.44
C SER A 425 2.17 11.02 -7.20
N ILE A 426 2.81 10.81 -6.06
CA ILE A 426 2.52 11.51 -4.80
C ILE A 426 3.00 12.95 -4.87
N ALA A 427 4.23 13.17 -5.34
CA ALA A 427 4.83 14.50 -5.46
C ALA A 427 3.98 15.43 -6.34
N VAL A 428 3.48 14.92 -7.47
CA VAL A 428 2.63 15.68 -8.39
C VAL A 428 1.27 16.01 -7.78
N ARG A 429 0.66 15.10 -7.01
CA ARG A 429 -0.60 15.38 -6.29
C ARG A 429 -0.42 16.49 -5.26
N ALA A 430 0.68 16.48 -4.51
CA ALA A 430 0.99 17.55 -3.56
C ALA A 430 1.15 18.91 -4.27
N ARG A 431 1.85 18.95 -5.41
CA ARG A 431 1.96 20.18 -6.23
C ARG A 431 0.60 20.65 -6.75
N ALA A 432 -0.29 19.75 -7.16
CA ALA A 432 -1.63 20.15 -7.61
C ALA A 432 -2.43 20.82 -6.49
N MET A 433 -2.37 20.32 -5.26
CA MET A 433 -3.01 20.95 -4.11
C MET A 433 -2.32 22.27 -3.71
N LEU A 434 -1.00 22.39 -3.83
CA LEU A 434 -0.29 23.66 -3.63
C LEU A 434 -0.77 24.73 -4.62
N CYS A 435 -0.91 24.40 -5.90
CA CYS A 435 -1.51 25.33 -6.87
C CYS A 435 -2.93 25.76 -6.46
N GLN A 436 -3.74 24.84 -5.94
CA GLN A 436 -5.07 25.16 -5.46
C GLN A 436 -5.04 26.12 -4.26
N ASN A 437 -4.13 25.92 -3.31
CA ASN A 437 -3.93 26.84 -2.17
C ASN A 437 -3.56 28.24 -2.64
N GLU A 438 -2.63 28.38 -3.58
CA GLU A 438 -2.24 29.67 -4.14
C GLU A 438 -3.42 30.39 -4.84
N ILE A 439 -4.27 29.64 -5.54
CA ILE A 439 -5.51 30.19 -6.13
C ILE A 439 -6.42 30.73 -5.04
N CYS A 440 -6.58 29.99 -3.95
CA CYS A 440 -7.41 30.40 -2.80
C CYS A 440 -6.83 31.62 -2.09
N LYS A 441 -5.50 31.80 -2.08
CA LYS A 441 -4.83 33.03 -1.60
C LYS A 441 -4.99 34.24 -2.53
N GLY A 442 -5.59 34.06 -3.70
CA GLY A 442 -5.76 35.11 -4.72
C GLY A 442 -4.59 35.25 -5.71
N ASN A 443 -3.60 34.38 -5.66
CA ASN A 443 -2.40 34.40 -6.52
C ASN A 443 -2.61 33.63 -7.83
N ALA A 444 -3.76 33.79 -8.48
CA ALA A 444 -4.09 33.06 -9.71
C ALA A 444 -3.10 33.30 -10.86
N ARG A 445 -2.56 34.56 -10.98
CA ARG A 445 -1.60 34.88 -12.03
C ARG A 445 -0.26 34.20 -11.83
N GLY A 446 0.23 34.15 -10.56
CA GLY A 446 1.53 33.54 -10.26
C GLY A 446 1.60 32.06 -10.56
N VAL A 447 0.46 31.36 -10.48
CA VAL A 447 0.42 29.90 -10.64
C VAL A 447 -0.14 29.41 -11.98
N ALA A 448 -0.49 30.30 -12.92
CA ALA A 448 -1.07 29.89 -14.19
C ALA A 448 -0.13 28.95 -14.98
N THR A 449 1.13 29.35 -15.15
CA THR A 449 2.14 28.52 -15.83
C THR A 449 2.42 27.23 -15.09
N GLU A 450 2.59 27.30 -13.77
CA GLU A 450 2.81 26.12 -12.93
C GLU A 450 1.66 25.13 -13.01
N SER A 451 0.41 25.59 -13.05
CA SER A 451 -0.76 24.72 -13.17
C SER A 451 -0.78 23.92 -14.47
N VAL A 452 -0.26 24.48 -15.56
CA VAL A 452 -0.09 23.79 -16.85
C VAL A 452 0.98 22.70 -16.75
N GLU A 453 2.11 23.01 -16.11
CA GLU A 453 3.17 22.02 -15.85
C GLU A 453 2.66 20.88 -14.95
N VAL A 454 1.91 21.21 -13.89
CA VAL A 454 1.30 20.24 -12.98
C VAL A 454 0.31 19.35 -13.72
N TYR A 455 -0.55 19.91 -14.58
CA TYR A 455 -1.43 19.10 -15.41
C TYR A 455 -0.64 18.13 -16.30
N GLY A 456 0.40 18.61 -16.98
CA GLY A 456 1.27 17.78 -17.82
C GLY A 456 1.94 16.66 -17.02
N ALA A 457 2.39 16.95 -15.81
CA ALA A 457 2.97 15.99 -14.90
C ALA A 457 1.92 14.99 -14.37
N MET A 458 0.71 15.44 -13.98
CA MET A 458 -0.37 14.56 -13.58
C MET A 458 -0.78 13.59 -14.68
N ARG A 459 -0.90 14.08 -15.91
CA ARG A 459 -1.19 13.25 -17.08
C ARG A 459 -0.13 12.16 -17.27
N ARG A 460 1.14 12.50 -17.07
CA ARG A 460 2.28 11.58 -17.23
C ARG A 460 2.36 10.55 -16.10
N TYR A 461 2.27 10.99 -14.84
CA TYR A 461 2.60 10.19 -13.67
C TYR A 461 1.39 9.55 -12.97
N ILE A 462 0.16 10.01 -13.26
CA ILE A 462 -1.05 9.49 -12.62
C ILE A 462 -2.00 8.92 -13.67
N GLY A 463 -2.22 9.64 -14.77
CA GLY A 463 -3.06 9.16 -15.87
C GLY A 463 -3.90 10.27 -16.49
N GLU A 464 -4.42 10.01 -17.69
CA GLU A 464 -5.17 11.02 -18.45
C GLU A 464 -6.49 11.41 -17.79
N ILE A 465 -7.22 10.44 -17.25
CA ILE A 465 -8.56 10.69 -16.68
C ILE A 465 -8.44 11.35 -15.31
N GLU A 466 -7.51 10.87 -14.48
CA GLU A 466 -7.23 11.44 -13.17
C GLU A 466 -6.68 12.87 -13.23
N ALA A 467 -6.08 13.25 -14.37
CA ALA A 467 -5.59 14.60 -14.60
C ALA A 467 -6.66 15.59 -15.08
N LEU A 468 -7.87 15.14 -15.45
CA LEU A 468 -8.93 16.02 -15.95
C LEU A 468 -9.33 17.16 -14.98
N PRO A 469 -9.46 16.96 -13.66
CA PRO A 469 -9.70 18.08 -12.75
C PRO A 469 -8.60 19.13 -12.76
N ALA A 470 -7.32 18.70 -12.82
CA ALA A 470 -6.18 19.62 -12.90
C ALA A 470 -6.16 20.39 -14.24
N PHE A 471 -6.56 19.74 -15.34
CA PHE A 471 -6.75 20.41 -16.61
C PHE A 471 -7.77 21.54 -16.51
N LEU A 472 -8.92 21.30 -15.90
CA LEU A 472 -9.96 22.32 -15.75
C LEU A 472 -9.48 23.52 -14.92
N ILE A 473 -8.66 23.28 -13.89
CA ILE A 473 -8.02 24.33 -13.09
C ILE A 473 -7.04 25.14 -13.97
N ALA A 474 -6.12 24.47 -14.65
CA ALA A 474 -5.14 25.11 -15.52
C ALA A 474 -5.80 25.92 -16.65
N TYR A 475 -6.78 25.34 -17.31
CA TYR A 475 -7.52 25.99 -18.38
C TYR A 475 -8.26 27.24 -17.90
N ARG A 476 -8.94 27.15 -16.75
CA ARG A 476 -9.56 28.32 -16.13
C ARG A 476 -8.56 29.44 -15.86
N LEU A 477 -7.39 29.10 -15.27
CA LEU A 477 -6.37 30.09 -14.96
C LEU A 477 -5.83 30.78 -16.21
N CYS A 478 -5.57 30.02 -17.27
CA CYS A 478 -5.15 30.57 -18.56
C CYS A 478 -6.21 31.56 -19.12
N LEU A 479 -7.49 31.21 -19.05
CA LEU A 479 -8.58 32.10 -19.47
C LEU A 479 -8.66 33.38 -18.63
N MET A 480 -8.42 33.30 -17.31
CA MET A 480 -8.46 34.46 -16.41
C MET A 480 -7.29 35.42 -16.60
N VAL A 481 -6.11 34.89 -16.85
CA VAL A 481 -4.89 35.68 -17.04
C VAL A 481 -4.88 36.36 -18.39
N GLY A 482 -5.50 35.73 -19.40
CA GLY A 482 -5.53 36.24 -20.79
C GLY A 482 -4.18 36.20 -21.49
N ASP A 483 -3.24 35.41 -21.00
CA ASP A 483 -1.94 35.16 -21.59
C ASP A 483 -2.02 33.94 -22.51
N GLU A 484 -1.68 34.12 -23.77
CA GLU A 484 -1.75 33.06 -24.80
C GLU A 484 -0.69 31.98 -24.57
N SER A 485 0.46 32.31 -23.98
CA SER A 485 1.58 31.39 -23.82
C SER A 485 1.27 30.16 -22.95
N PRO A 486 0.67 30.28 -21.75
CA PRO A 486 0.23 29.09 -20.98
C PRO A 486 -0.90 28.31 -21.67
N LEU A 487 -1.78 29.01 -22.42
CA LEU A 487 -2.88 28.36 -23.13
C LEU A 487 -2.37 27.51 -24.31
N GLU A 488 -1.38 28.00 -25.06
CA GLU A 488 -0.73 27.24 -26.14
C GLU A 488 -0.04 25.98 -25.60
N ALA A 489 0.52 26.05 -24.40
CA ALA A 489 1.15 24.92 -23.75
C ALA A 489 0.15 23.81 -23.32
N LEU A 490 -1.14 24.14 -23.19
CA LEU A 490 -2.23 23.18 -22.94
C LEU A 490 -2.67 22.43 -24.21
N CYS A 491 -1.78 21.87 -24.99
CA CYS A 491 -2.07 21.17 -26.25
C CYS A 491 -3.44 20.47 -26.28
N CYS A 492 -4.14 20.51 -27.42
CA CYS A 492 -5.43 19.83 -27.64
C CYS A 492 -6.56 20.24 -26.66
N VAL A 493 -6.61 21.51 -26.27
CA VAL A 493 -7.55 22.05 -25.25
C VAL A 493 -9.00 21.62 -25.52
N ASN A 494 -9.47 21.70 -26.77
CA ASN A 494 -10.86 21.37 -27.10
C ASN A 494 -11.15 19.88 -26.88
N ASP A 495 -10.27 18.98 -27.31
CA ASP A 495 -10.46 17.55 -27.19
C ASP A 495 -10.44 17.11 -25.72
N VAL A 496 -9.54 17.70 -24.91
CA VAL A 496 -9.49 17.41 -23.46
C VAL A 496 -10.72 17.97 -22.76
N PHE A 497 -11.18 19.16 -23.16
CA PHE A 497 -12.39 19.77 -22.60
C PHE A 497 -13.64 18.95 -22.91
N GLU A 498 -13.80 18.48 -24.15
CA GLU A 498 -14.88 17.56 -24.52
C GLU A 498 -14.85 16.26 -23.71
N ARG A 499 -13.67 15.71 -23.46
CA ARG A 499 -13.51 14.53 -22.57
C ARG A 499 -13.94 14.82 -21.14
N CYS A 500 -13.68 16.02 -20.61
CA CYS A 500 -14.19 16.44 -19.32
C CYS A 500 -15.72 16.45 -19.28
N GLU A 501 -16.36 17.00 -20.32
CA GLU A 501 -17.82 17.02 -20.45
C GLU A 501 -18.40 15.60 -20.52
N GLN A 502 -17.86 14.74 -21.38
CA GLN A 502 -18.29 13.34 -21.53
C GLN A 502 -18.12 12.55 -20.24
N LYS A 503 -16.98 12.74 -19.55
CA LYS A 503 -16.72 12.05 -18.28
C LYS A 503 -17.65 12.53 -17.17
N PHE A 504 -17.93 13.83 -17.11
CA PHE A 504 -18.94 14.38 -16.19
C PHE A 504 -20.31 13.75 -16.43
N GLU A 505 -20.78 13.68 -17.67
CA GLU A 505 -22.06 13.05 -18.00
C GLU A 505 -22.07 11.56 -17.61
N THR A 506 -20.98 10.84 -17.84
CA THR A 506 -20.84 9.44 -17.41
C THR A 506 -20.96 9.30 -15.88
N CYS A 507 -20.25 10.17 -15.11
CA CYS A 507 -20.34 10.18 -13.65
C CYS A 507 -21.77 10.48 -13.16
N CYS A 508 -22.50 11.36 -13.84
CA CYS A 508 -23.90 11.65 -13.50
C CYS A 508 -24.82 10.43 -13.69
N VAL A 509 -24.62 9.66 -14.77
CA VAL A 509 -25.39 8.45 -15.05
C VAL A 509 -25.09 7.34 -14.05
N GLN A 510 -23.83 7.21 -13.66
CA GLN A 510 -23.36 6.17 -12.75
C GLN A 510 -23.53 6.53 -11.25
N HIS A 511 -24.05 7.73 -10.94
CA HIS A 511 -24.10 8.27 -9.59
C HIS A 511 -22.72 8.33 -8.91
N GLY A 512 -21.66 8.56 -9.69
CA GLY A 512 -20.27 8.71 -9.22
C GLY A 512 -20.03 10.10 -8.63
N GLU A 513 -20.47 10.33 -7.40
CA GLU A 513 -20.51 11.64 -6.76
C GLU A 513 -19.15 12.39 -6.71
N PRO A 514 -18.00 11.76 -6.35
CA PRO A 514 -16.73 12.47 -6.31
C PRO A 514 -16.30 13.03 -7.67
N GLY A 515 -16.39 12.21 -8.72
CA GLY A 515 -16.03 12.63 -10.09
C GLY A 515 -17.00 13.69 -10.61
N MET A 516 -18.30 13.52 -10.36
CA MET A 516 -19.33 14.49 -10.73
C MET A 516 -19.05 15.85 -10.08
N VAL A 517 -18.73 15.90 -8.80
CA VAL A 517 -18.45 17.16 -8.08
C VAL A 517 -17.16 17.80 -8.58
N ALA A 518 -16.08 17.02 -8.68
CA ALA A 518 -14.77 17.54 -9.08
C ALA A 518 -14.80 18.13 -10.50
N LEU A 519 -15.34 17.39 -11.46
CA LEU A 519 -15.45 17.84 -12.85
C LEU A 519 -16.49 18.95 -13.01
N GLY A 520 -17.65 18.80 -12.37
CA GLY A 520 -18.76 19.75 -12.50
C GLY A 520 -18.43 21.14 -11.97
N LEU A 521 -17.77 21.28 -10.81
CA LEU A 521 -17.32 22.57 -10.29
C LEU A 521 -16.29 23.24 -11.22
N GLY A 522 -15.38 22.46 -11.83
CA GLY A 522 -14.45 22.95 -12.82
C GLY A 522 -15.16 23.47 -14.09
N LEU A 523 -16.09 22.67 -14.62
CA LEU A 523 -16.89 23.04 -15.81
C LEU A 523 -17.73 24.29 -15.57
N LEU A 524 -18.40 24.40 -14.43
CA LEU A 524 -19.18 25.60 -14.09
C LEU A 524 -18.34 26.86 -14.16
N ARG A 525 -17.14 26.85 -13.60
CA ARG A 525 -16.22 27.99 -13.63
C ARG A 525 -15.83 28.39 -15.04
N ILE A 526 -15.62 27.41 -15.92
CA ILE A 526 -15.24 27.66 -17.32
C ILE A 526 -16.44 28.20 -18.11
N TYR A 527 -17.64 27.61 -17.92
CA TYR A 527 -18.86 28.12 -18.58
C TYR A 527 -19.21 29.54 -18.14
N ALA A 528 -19.01 29.86 -16.85
CA ALA A 528 -19.18 31.23 -16.37
C ALA A 528 -18.23 32.19 -17.08
N LEU A 529 -16.95 31.86 -17.25
CA LEU A 529 -15.98 32.66 -17.98
C LEU A 529 -16.29 32.77 -19.47
N LYS A 530 -16.74 31.69 -20.10
CA LYS A 530 -17.11 31.62 -21.51
C LYS A 530 -18.48 32.21 -21.82
N ARG A 531 -19.27 32.60 -20.83
CA ARG A 531 -20.64 33.11 -20.96
C ARG A 531 -21.62 32.11 -21.55
N ASP A 532 -21.39 30.83 -21.35
CA ASP A 532 -22.29 29.76 -21.84
C ASP A 532 -23.36 29.47 -20.80
N VAL A 533 -24.41 30.29 -20.85
CA VAL A 533 -25.56 30.24 -19.89
C VAL A 533 -26.23 28.87 -19.90
N ALA A 534 -26.49 28.32 -21.09
CA ALA A 534 -27.23 27.07 -21.23
C ALA A 534 -26.50 25.87 -20.60
N ARG A 535 -25.17 25.74 -20.85
CA ARG A 535 -24.37 24.69 -20.25
C ARG A 535 -24.16 24.92 -18.76
N PHE A 536 -23.96 26.17 -18.35
CA PHE A 536 -23.86 26.52 -16.94
C PHE A 536 -25.09 26.06 -16.16
N GLU A 537 -26.30 26.43 -16.59
CA GLU A 537 -27.57 26.08 -15.93
C GLU A 537 -27.78 24.55 -15.89
N LYS A 538 -27.45 23.84 -16.97
CA LYS A 538 -27.51 22.37 -17.03
C LYS A 538 -26.65 21.73 -15.95
N VAL A 539 -25.38 22.13 -15.87
CA VAL A 539 -24.43 21.56 -14.88
C VAL A 539 -24.78 21.99 -13.47
N ALA A 540 -25.19 23.24 -13.25
CA ALA A 540 -25.60 23.74 -11.95
C ALA A 540 -26.81 22.96 -11.40
N ALA A 541 -27.80 22.67 -12.24
CA ALA A 541 -28.98 21.89 -11.86
C ALA A 541 -28.64 20.46 -11.44
N VAL A 542 -27.65 19.83 -12.12
CA VAL A 542 -27.18 18.49 -11.79
C VAL A 542 -26.39 18.48 -10.47
N LEU A 543 -25.58 19.52 -10.21
CA LEU A 543 -24.76 19.58 -9.00
C LEU A 543 -25.56 20.00 -7.75
N ALA A 544 -26.61 20.80 -7.90
CA ALA A 544 -27.36 21.36 -6.76
C ALA A 544 -27.80 20.32 -5.71
N PRO A 545 -28.31 19.12 -6.07
CA PRO A 545 -28.68 18.09 -5.10
C PRO A 545 -27.46 17.52 -4.32
N ALA A 546 -26.27 17.51 -4.93
CA ALA A 546 -25.04 17.01 -4.30
C ALA A 546 -24.37 18.07 -3.40
N MET A 547 -24.80 19.34 -3.47
CA MET A 547 -24.27 20.45 -2.68
C MET A 547 -25.09 20.63 -1.39
N ASP A 548 -24.91 19.69 -0.47
CA ASP A 548 -25.54 19.74 0.85
C ASP A 548 -24.65 20.49 1.84
N PRO A 549 -25.09 21.64 2.38
CA PRO A 549 -24.30 22.41 3.35
C PRO A 549 -23.93 21.63 4.61
N ALA A 550 -24.75 20.67 5.01
CA ALA A 550 -24.49 19.87 6.21
C ALA A 550 -23.44 18.78 5.97
N ARG A 551 -23.14 18.46 4.72
CA ARG A 551 -22.21 17.37 4.35
C ARG A 551 -20.93 17.85 3.68
N ARG A 552 -20.97 19.02 3.01
CA ARG A 552 -19.87 19.53 2.17
C ARG A 552 -19.83 21.06 2.22
N ALA A 553 -19.62 21.59 3.41
CA ALA A 553 -19.71 23.04 3.65
C ALA A 553 -18.84 23.84 2.66
N HIS A 554 -17.55 23.52 2.54
CA HIS A 554 -16.65 24.26 1.66
C HIS A 554 -17.02 24.11 0.18
N ARG A 555 -17.23 22.91 -0.32
CA ARG A 555 -17.60 22.68 -1.73
C ARG A 555 -18.94 23.33 -2.07
N THR A 556 -19.87 23.35 -1.11
CA THR A 556 -21.14 24.06 -1.25
C THR A 556 -20.94 25.58 -1.30
N MET A 557 -20.04 26.13 -0.48
CA MET A 557 -19.67 27.54 -0.57
C MET A 557 -19.02 27.90 -1.91
N VAL A 558 -18.10 27.05 -2.39
CA VAL A 558 -17.48 27.21 -3.71
C VAL A 558 -18.54 27.22 -4.81
N TYR A 559 -19.49 26.27 -4.78
CA TYR A 559 -20.60 26.21 -5.72
C TYR A 559 -21.45 27.48 -5.68
N TRP A 560 -21.86 27.92 -4.49
CA TRP A 560 -22.65 29.15 -4.35
C TRP A 560 -21.88 30.38 -4.78
N GLY A 561 -20.54 30.43 -4.54
CA GLY A 561 -19.68 31.51 -5.02
C GLY A 561 -19.66 31.59 -6.54
N ILE A 562 -19.51 30.46 -7.22
CA ILE A 562 -19.56 30.39 -8.69
C ILE A 562 -20.94 30.86 -9.21
N CYS A 563 -22.02 30.38 -8.58
CA CYS A 563 -23.38 30.81 -8.95
C CYS A 563 -23.60 32.31 -8.72
N ALA A 564 -23.11 32.86 -7.59
CA ALA A 564 -23.22 34.29 -7.31
C ALA A 564 -22.43 35.15 -8.30
N GLU A 565 -21.22 34.72 -8.67
CA GLU A 565 -20.39 35.39 -9.67
C GLU A 565 -21.05 35.38 -11.05
N PHE A 566 -21.59 34.23 -11.45
CA PHE A 566 -22.33 34.09 -12.71
C PHE A 566 -23.56 35.02 -12.77
N GLU A 567 -24.41 34.99 -11.75
CA GLU A 567 -25.61 35.83 -11.68
C GLU A 567 -25.29 37.33 -11.65
N ARG A 568 -24.20 37.74 -11.01
CA ARG A 568 -23.73 39.13 -10.99
C ARG A 568 -23.24 39.60 -12.35
N SER A 569 -22.59 38.72 -13.09
CA SER A 569 -21.89 39.06 -14.33
C SER A 569 -22.80 38.98 -15.56
N TRP A 570 -23.85 38.12 -15.54
CA TRP A 570 -24.57 37.72 -16.75
C TRP A 570 -26.07 37.65 -16.62
N GLY A 571 -26.63 37.80 -15.44
CA GLY A 571 -28.06 37.67 -15.20
C GLY A 571 -28.72 39.00 -14.79
N ASP A 572 -30.04 39.05 -14.94
CA ASP A 572 -30.89 40.05 -14.24
C ASP A 572 -30.92 39.77 -12.72
N GLY A 573 -29.97 39.01 -12.23
CA GLY A 573 -30.01 38.25 -10.99
C GLY A 573 -29.31 38.89 -9.79
N ALA A 574 -29.21 40.23 -9.68
CA ALA A 574 -28.64 40.87 -8.50
C ALA A 574 -29.26 40.34 -7.19
N SER A 575 -30.56 40.03 -7.17
CA SER A 575 -31.27 39.44 -6.02
C SER A 575 -30.86 37.98 -5.77
N ARG A 576 -30.65 37.18 -6.83
CA ARG A 576 -30.21 35.77 -6.73
C ARG A 576 -28.75 35.69 -6.27
N ALA A 577 -27.89 36.55 -6.83
CA ALA A 577 -26.48 36.69 -6.40
C ALA A 577 -26.41 37.05 -4.91
N ALA A 578 -27.18 38.04 -4.45
CA ALA A 578 -27.25 38.40 -3.02
C ALA A 578 -27.72 37.23 -2.15
N GLY A 579 -28.67 36.41 -2.65
CA GLY A 579 -29.14 35.21 -1.97
C GLY A 579 -28.06 34.15 -1.78
N TYR A 580 -27.23 33.87 -2.80
CA TYR A 580 -26.10 32.97 -2.72
C TYR A 580 -25.04 33.48 -1.74
N LEU A 581 -24.67 34.76 -1.84
CA LEU A 581 -23.68 35.39 -0.95
C LEU A 581 -24.14 35.39 0.51
N LYS A 582 -25.42 35.57 0.76
CA LYS A 582 -26.00 35.47 2.12
C LYS A 582 -25.84 34.06 2.67
N LYS A 583 -26.22 33.03 1.90
CA LYS A 583 -26.06 31.62 2.28
C LYS A 583 -24.59 31.25 2.53
N MET A 584 -23.68 31.77 1.71
CA MET A 584 -22.23 31.57 1.91
C MET A 584 -21.76 32.14 3.21
N ARG A 585 -22.14 33.38 3.56
CA ARG A 585 -21.74 34.01 4.83
C ARG A 585 -22.29 33.27 6.03
N GLU A 586 -23.58 32.91 6.00
CA GLU A 586 -24.20 32.12 7.06
C GLU A 586 -23.49 30.77 7.25
N LEU A 587 -23.12 30.08 6.17
CA LEU A 587 -22.42 28.82 6.23
C LEU A 587 -20.96 29.00 6.72
N ALA A 588 -20.29 30.07 6.29
CA ALA A 588 -18.95 30.42 6.75
C ALA A 588 -18.93 30.72 8.26
N GLU A 589 -19.89 31.51 8.75
CA GLU A 589 -20.04 31.82 10.18
C GLU A 589 -20.28 30.55 11.02
N ILE A 590 -21.15 29.63 10.53
CA ILE A 590 -21.45 28.37 11.21
C ILE A 590 -20.21 27.46 11.31
N ASN A 591 -19.35 27.45 10.30
CA ASN A 591 -18.20 26.56 10.20
C ASN A 591 -16.87 27.23 10.57
N GLY A 592 -16.88 28.48 11.02
CA GLY A 592 -15.69 29.21 11.44
C GLY A 592 -14.75 29.62 10.28
N PHE A 593 -15.25 29.65 9.03
CA PHE A 593 -14.49 30.15 7.88
C PHE A 593 -14.41 31.68 7.88
N ASP A 594 -13.28 32.19 7.40
CA ASP A 594 -13.14 33.64 7.18
C ASP A 594 -13.98 34.10 5.99
N ALA A 595 -15.18 34.62 6.29
CA ALA A 595 -16.12 35.11 5.27
C ALA A 595 -15.56 36.27 4.43
N SER A 596 -14.46 36.93 4.84
CA SER A 596 -13.83 38.01 4.06
C SER A 596 -13.01 37.49 2.88
N ARG A 597 -12.66 36.20 2.87
CA ARG A 597 -11.87 35.53 1.85
C ARG A 597 -12.67 34.73 0.84
N ILE A 598 -13.98 34.64 1.06
CA ILE A 598 -14.93 33.97 0.19
C ILE A 598 -15.63 35.03 -0.69
#